data_2667ee7dc67c110bcaccb8abad92289d
#
_entry.id   2667ee7dc67c110bcaccb8abad92289d
#
_cell.length_a   1.000
_cell.length_b   1.000
_cell.length_c   1.000
_cell.angle_alpha   90.00
_cell.angle_beta   90.00
_cell.angle_gamma   90.00
#
_symmetry.space_group_name_H-M   'P 1'
#
loop_
_entity.id
_entity.type
_entity.pdbx_description
1 polymer ?
#
loop_
_entity_poly.entity_id
_entity_poly.type
_entity_poly.pdbx_seq_one_letter_code
_entity_poly.pdbx_strand_id
1 'polypeptide(L)'
;MSYVTGNLVKQSVISVTLSPALIVLNTTAEQTFTVNGLLPGDHVTCNKPTAQAGLGIVGCRVSAANTLAITFSNNTAASITPTAGQTYLVLVARPDSTITDGNI
;
A
#
# COMPACT_ATOMS: atom_id res chain seq x y z
N MET A 1 35.79 -3.89 0.89
CA MET A 1 35.01 -3.62 2.11
C MET A 1 33.55 -3.62 1.80
N SER A 2 32.78 -4.21 2.66
CA SER A 2 31.34 -4.27 2.49
C SER A 2 30.68 -3.44 3.59
N TYR A 3 29.66 -2.71 3.21
CA TYR A 3 28.90 -1.88 4.14
C TYR A 3 27.51 -2.44 4.28
N VAL A 4 27.16 -2.82 5.47
CA VAL A 4 25.80 -3.20 5.77
C VAL A 4 25.06 -1.94 6.16
N THR A 5 24.02 -1.61 5.41
CA THR A 5 23.26 -0.39 5.61
C THR A 5 21.86 -0.67 6.09
N GLY A 6 21.58 -1.89 6.50
CA GLY A 6 20.26 -2.25 7.00
C GLY A 6 20.00 -3.73 6.88
N ASN A 7 18.75 -4.10 7.03
CA ASN A 7 18.31 -5.48 7.13
C ASN A 7 17.31 -5.87 6.03
N LEU A 8 17.30 -5.18 4.89
CA LEU A 8 16.39 -5.52 3.80
C LEU A 8 16.93 -6.67 2.97
N VAL A 9 16.14 -7.72 2.78
CA VAL A 9 16.46 -8.84 1.91
C VAL A 9 15.76 -8.75 0.56
N LYS A 10 14.78 -7.86 0.43
CA LYS A 10 14.06 -7.63 -0.82
C LYS A 10 13.65 -6.17 -0.90
N GLN A 11 13.80 -5.62 -2.10
CA GLN A 11 13.29 -4.29 -2.41
C GLN A 11 12.85 -4.31 -3.87
N SER A 12 11.55 -4.17 -4.10
CA SER A 12 10.97 -4.32 -5.42
C SER A 12 9.86 -3.32 -5.63
N VAL A 13 9.70 -2.88 -6.87
CA VAL A 13 8.50 -2.16 -7.29
C VAL A 13 7.70 -3.10 -8.17
N ILE A 14 6.47 -3.36 -7.77
CA ILE A 14 5.54 -4.20 -8.54
C ILE A 14 4.38 -3.35 -9.03
N SER A 15 3.74 -3.80 -10.08
CA SER A 15 2.52 -3.18 -10.60
C SER A 15 1.33 -4.09 -10.33
N VAL A 16 0.23 -3.49 -9.89
CA VAL A 16 -1.02 -4.22 -9.65
C VAL A 16 -2.17 -3.42 -10.23
N THR A 17 -3.06 -4.08 -10.95
CA THR A 17 -4.26 -3.45 -11.50
C THR A 17 -5.39 -3.60 -10.50
N LEU A 18 -5.94 -2.47 -10.05
CA LEU A 18 -6.94 -2.46 -9.00
C LEU A 18 -8.19 -1.71 -9.44
N SER A 19 -9.32 -2.13 -8.87
CA SER A 19 -10.62 -1.46 -9.03
C SER A 19 -11.24 -1.31 -7.64
N PRO A 20 -10.77 -0.32 -6.86
CA PRO A 20 -11.30 -0.15 -5.51
C PRO A 20 -12.78 0.21 -5.50
N ALA A 21 -13.45 -0.20 -4.43
CA ALA A 21 -14.85 0.10 -4.23
C ALA A 21 -15.07 1.57 -3.84
N LEU A 22 -16.30 2.02 -3.94
CA LEU A 22 -16.73 3.37 -3.56
C LEU A 22 -16.30 3.72 -2.13
N ILE A 23 -15.77 4.93 -1.97
CA ILE A 23 -15.45 5.51 -0.66
C ILE A 23 -16.57 6.48 -0.30
N VAL A 24 -17.21 6.22 0.81
CA VAL A 24 -18.31 7.05 1.32
C VAL A 24 -17.81 8.46 1.61
N LEU A 25 -18.68 9.44 1.46
CA LEU A 25 -18.39 10.84 1.77
C LEU A 25 -17.85 11.02 3.19
N ASN A 26 -16.93 11.95 3.36
CA ASN A 26 -16.32 12.32 4.65
C ASN A 26 -15.85 11.10 5.47
N THR A 27 -15.22 10.11 4.82
CA THR A 27 -14.88 8.84 5.45
C THR A 27 -13.47 8.42 5.07
N THR A 28 -12.80 7.76 6.00
CA THR A 28 -11.57 7.02 5.76
C THR A 28 -11.90 5.54 5.84
N ALA A 29 -11.52 4.78 4.82
CA ALA A 29 -11.86 3.36 4.73
C ALA A 29 -10.70 2.54 4.17
N GLU A 30 -10.44 1.40 4.79
CA GLU A 30 -9.45 0.45 4.32
C GLU A 30 -10.11 -0.60 3.43
N GLN A 31 -9.47 -0.90 2.30
CA GLN A 31 -9.87 -1.97 1.40
C GLN A 31 -8.71 -2.93 1.20
N THR A 32 -9.01 -4.20 1.03
CA THR A 32 -8.00 -5.23 0.85
C THR A 32 -8.04 -5.79 -0.56
N PHE A 33 -6.84 -6.13 -1.06
CA PHE A 33 -6.64 -6.67 -2.41
C PHE A 33 -5.68 -7.84 -2.34
N THR A 34 -5.91 -8.85 -3.17
CA THR A 34 -4.99 -9.98 -3.26
C THR A 34 -3.79 -9.58 -4.11
N VAL A 35 -2.60 -9.65 -3.53
CA VAL A 35 -1.33 -9.42 -4.21
C VAL A 35 -0.39 -10.53 -3.79
N ASN A 36 -0.23 -11.52 -4.67
CA ASN A 36 0.54 -12.72 -4.36
C ASN A 36 2.02 -12.39 -4.08
N GLY A 37 2.55 -12.98 -3.05
CA GLY A 37 3.94 -12.84 -2.66
C GLY A 37 4.19 -11.86 -1.51
N LEU A 38 3.21 -11.06 -1.12
CA LEU A 38 3.34 -10.20 0.05
C LEU A 38 3.31 -11.05 1.34
N LEU A 39 4.14 -10.67 2.29
CA LEU A 39 4.23 -11.32 3.59
C LEU A 39 4.00 -10.31 4.71
N PRO A 40 3.42 -10.74 5.84
CA PRO A 40 3.37 -9.91 7.03
C PRO A 40 4.77 -9.42 7.41
N GLY A 41 4.88 -8.15 7.76
CA GLY A 41 6.18 -7.52 8.03
C GLY A 41 6.79 -6.80 6.84
N ASP A 42 6.28 -7.00 5.62
CA ASP A 42 6.68 -6.21 4.48
C ASP A 42 6.23 -4.76 4.67
N HIS A 43 7.14 -3.84 4.35
CA HIS A 43 6.82 -2.42 4.30
C HIS A 43 6.43 -2.06 2.86
N VAL A 44 5.26 -1.45 2.69
CA VAL A 44 4.74 -1.13 1.36
C VAL A 44 4.38 0.34 1.23
N THR A 45 4.56 0.87 0.04
CA THR A 45 4.11 2.21 -0.36
C THR A 45 3.40 2.10 -1.69
N CYS A 46 2.26 2.74 -1.83
CA CYS A 46 1.40 2.63 -3.01
C CYS A 46 1.29 3.96 -3.74
N ASN A 47 1.40 3.92 -5.06
CA ASN A 47 1.14 5.06 -5.94
C ASN A 47 -0.08 4.76 -6.80
N LYS A 48 -1.10 5.60 -6.68
CA LYS A 48 -2.22 5.63 -7.62
C LYS A 48 -1.83 6.49 -8.83
N PRO A 49 -2.04 6.01 -10.08
CA PRO A 49 -1.50 6.70 -11.24
C PRO A 49 -2.16 8.03 -11.57
N THR A 50 -3.38 8.27 -11.08
CA THR A 50 -4.09 9.53 -11.33
C THR A 50 -4.67 10.09 -10.05
N ALA A 51 -4.75 11.41 -9.97
CA ALA A 51 -5.38 12.10 -8.85
C ALA A 51 -6.89 12.24 -9.10
N GLN A 52 -7.67 12.14 -8.04
CA GLN A 52 -9.08 12.47 -8.03
C GLN A 52 -9.32 13.46 -6.90
N ALA A 53 -9.96 14.58 -7.21
CA ALA A 53 -10.16 15.65 -6.24
C ALA A 53 -10.90 15.13 -5.00
N GLY A 54 -10.35 15.40 -3.82
CA GLY A 54 -10.92 14.99 -2.55
C GLY A 54 -10.66 13.54 -2.16
N LEU A 55 -10.01 12.76 -3.01
CA LEU A 55 -9.66 11.38 -2.72
C LEU A 55 -8.15 11.26 -2.51
N GLY A 56 -7.74 10.60 -1.45
CA GLY A 56 -6.34 10.34 -1.17
C GLY A 56 -6.11 8.95 -0.61
N ILE A 57 -4.87 8.49 -0.69
CA ILE A 57 -4.41 7.30 0.00
C ILE A 57 -3.67 7.76 1.25
N VAL A 58 -4.17 7.37 2.42
CA VAL A 58 -3.54 7.75 3.69
C VAL A 58 -2.60 6.70 4.23
N GLY A 59 -2.64 5.48 3.71
CA GLY A 59 -1.71 4.45 4.10
C GLY A 59 -1.90 3.15 3.36
N CYS A 60 -0.86 2.32 3.41
CA CYS A 60 -0.88 0.96 2.89
C CYS A 60 -0.19 0.06 3.91
N ARG A 61 -0.65 -1.17 3.98
CA ARG A 61 0.00 -2.20 4.80
C ARG A 61 -0.27 -3.58 4.24
N VAL A 62 0.52 -4.54 4.64
CA VAL A 62 0.26 -5.95 4.38
C VAL A 62 -0.48 -6.51 5.59
N SER A 63 -1.78 -6.73 5.45
CA SER A 63 -2.63 -7.14 6.58
C SER A 63 -2.57 -8.64 6.84
N ALA A 64 -2.21 -9.42 5.84
CA ALA A 64 -2.04 -10.86 5.92
C ALA A 64 -1.18 -11.32 4.75
N ALA A 65 -0.77 -12.58 4.71
CA ALA A 65 -0.08 -13.12 3.56
C ALA A 65 -0.88 -12.88 2.27
N ASN A 66 -0.21 -12.43 1.22
CA ASN A 66 -0.81 -12.15 -0.09
C ASN A 66 -1.91 -11.07 -0.07
N THR A 67 -1.94 -10.23 0.95
CA THR A 67 -3.02 -9.24 1.10
C THR A 67 -2.46 -7.85 1.28
N LEU A 68 -2.76 -6.98 0.32
CA LEU A 68 -2.46 -5.55 0.38
C LEU A 68 -3.68 -4.81 0.89
N ALA A 69 -3.52 -4.04 1.95
CA ALA A 69 -4.58 -3.18 2.48
C ALA A 69 -4.24 -1.73 2.19
N ILE A 70 -5.14 -1.03 1.52
CA ILE A 70 -5.00 0.39 1.19
C ILE A 70 -6.09 1.16 1.90
N THR A 71 -5.71 2.18 2.63
CA THR A 71 -6.66 3.08 3.29
C THR A 71 -6.86 4.32 2.44
N PHE A 72 -8.09 4.52 1.98
CA PHE A 72 -8.49 5.69 1.21
C PHE A 72 -9.18 6.69 2.12
N SER A 73 -9.03 7.96 1.78
CA SER A 73 -9.75 9.05 2.44
C SER A 73 -10.52 9.85 1.40
N ASN A 74 -11.79 10.08 1.67
CA ASN A 74 -12.66 10.97 0.90
C ASN A 74 -13.07 12.11 1.82
N ASN A 75 -12.56 13.30 1.56
CA ASN A 75 -12.86 14.48 2.37
C ASN A 75 -13.91 15.40 1.73
N THR A 76 -14.76 14.84 0.87
CA THR A 76 -15.82 15.60 0.20
C THR A 76 -17.19 15.25 0.75
N ALA A 77 -18.19 16.03 0.36
CA ALA A 77 -19.59 15.80 0.74
C ALA A 77 -20.31 14.81 -0.19
N ALA A 78 -19.59 14.15 -1.08
CA ALA A 78 -20.14 13.16 -2.01
C ALA A 78 -19.27 11.93 -2.05
N SER A 79 -19.87 10.75 -2.22
CA SER A 79 -19.12 9.50 -2.37
C SER A 79 -18.29 9.53 -3.65
N ILE A 80 -17.09 8.93 -3.60
CA ILE A 80 -16.15 8.85 -4.73
C ILE A 80 -15.76 7.40 -4.94
N THR A 81 -15.85 6.94 -6.18
CA THR A 81 -15.28 5.64 -6.57
C THR A 81 -13.94 5.87 -7.23
N PRO A 82 -12.85 5.32 -6.69
CA PRO A 82 -11.57 5.39 -7.38
C PRO A 82 -11.69 4.81 -8.79
N THR A 83 -11.01 5.43 -9.74
CA THR A 83 -11.09 4.99 -11.15
C THR A 83 -10.72 3.52 -11.25
N ALA A 84 -11.58 2.73 -11.89
CA ALA A 84 -11.41 1.29 -12.01
C ALA A 84 -10.32 0.95 -13.03
N GLY A 85 -9.71 -0.22 -12.86
CA GLY A 85 -8.78 -0.78 -13.84
C GLY A 85 -7.47 -0.03 -13.97
N GLN A 86 -7.08 0.75 -12.97
CA GLN A 86 -5.81 1.47 -12.99
C GLN A 86 -4.67 0.62 -12.44
N THR A 87 -3.48 0.82 -12.98
CA THR A 87 -2.28 0.13 -12.54
C THR A 87 -1.60 0.95 -11.46
N TYR A 88 -1.62 0.44 -10.24
CA TYR A 88 -0.93 1.02 -9.09
C TYR A 88 0.49 0.47 -9.04
N LEU A 89 1.43 1.31 -8.64
CA LEU A 89 2.79 0.88 -8.34
C LEU A 89 2.93 0.71 -6.84
N VAL A 90 3.49 -0.42 -6.43
CA VAL A 90 3.70 -0.75 -5.03
C VAL A 90 5.18 -1.03 -4.80
N LEU A 91 5.80 -0.22 -3.95
CA LEU A 91 7.15 -0.48 -3.47
C LEU A 91 7.05 -1.44 -2.29
N VAL A 92 7.81 -2.53 -2.35
CA VAL A 92 7.85 -3.54 -1.29
C VAL A 92 9.27 -3.60 -0.73
N ALA A 93 9.40 -3.37 0.56
CA ALA A 93 10.64 -3.53 1.29
C ALA A 93 10.45 -4.63 2.33
N ARG A 94 11.25 -5.67 2.26
CA ARG A 94 11.15 -6.82 3.16
C ARG A 94 12.38 -6.90 4.06
N PRO A 95 12.22 -6.82 5.38
CA PRO A 95 13.32 -7.05 6.30
C PRO A 95 13.72 -8.53 6.30
N ASP A 96 14.94 -8.82 6.73
CA ASP A 96 15.31 -10.18 7.08
C ASP A 96 14.57 -10.64 8.35
N SER A 97 14.93 -11.78 8.91
CA SER A 97 14.26 -12.30 10.09
C SER A 97 14.41 -11.42 11.33
N THR A 98 15.29 -10.42 11.28
CA THR A 98 15.59 -9.56 12.43
C THR A 98 15.04 -8.17 12.19
N ILE A 99 13.95 -7.84 12.88
CA ILE A 99 13.45 -6.46 12.91
C ILE A 99 14.00 -5.81 14.17
N THR A 100 14.72 -4.70 13.98
CA THR A 100 15.33 -3.98 15.09
C THR A 100 14.28 -3.20 15.87
N ASP A 101 14.24 -3.41 17.18
CA ASP A 101 13.25 -2.78 18.03
C ASP A 101 13.75 -1.40 18.48
N GLY A 102 13.40 -0.38 17.70
CA GLY A 102 13.67 1.00 18.08
C GLY A 102 15.10 1.48 17.94
N ASN A 103 16.01 0.64 17.47
CA ASN A 103 17.41 0.98 17.23
C ASN A 103 17.88 0.46 15.89
N ILE A 104 18.76 1.18 15.28
CA ILE A 104 19.45 0.76 14.08
C ILE A 104 20.97 1.08 14.18
#